data_cc3c31660a35049e9be983af6106ee91
#
_entry.id   cc3c31660a35049e9be983af6106ee91
#
_cell.length_a   1.000
_cell.length_b   1.000
_cell.length_c   1.000
_cell.angle_alpha   90.00
_cell.angle_beta   90.00
_cell.angle_gamma   90.00
#
_symmetry.space_group_name_H-M   'P 1'
#
loop_
_entity.id
_entity.type
_entity.pdbx_description
1 polymer ?
#
loop_
_entity_poly.entity_id
_entity_poly.type
_entity_poly.pdbx_seq_one_letter_code
_entity_poly.pdbx_strand_id
1 'polypeptide(L)'
;MTAKPTSTAPDTDVIVVGAGFAGLYLIHRLKAAGLRMRVFEAAPDLGGTWYWNRYPGARVDVPSLDYMYSFDPDWRDDWQWSEKYATQPEILRYLNHVADKHDLRRRITFDTRVERAWWDDDESVWHVRTQHDADITARFLVMATGCLSVPKEIDIDGIDTFTGDVFLTSRWPHEPVDFTGKRVAVVGTGSSAVQSIPVIARDAREVVVFQRTPTFSIPAGNGPVPPDKLELLTADEAAYRRAARASQGGVPVERSLTFTASVSDDERTARYEEIWRKGELLETLNVFADLMTNQDANEQFAEFARDKIRATVT
;
A
#
# COMPACT_ATOMS: atom_id res chain seq x y z
N MET A 1 -33.23 15.52 -42.60
CA MET A 1 -33.18 14.53 -41.54
C MET A 1 -31.95 13.65 -41.80
N THR A 2 -30.83 14.00 -41.29
CA THR A 2 -29.61 13.18 -41.36
C THR A 2 -29.75 12.04 -40.36
N ALA A 3 -29.69 10.82 -40.83
CA ALA A 3 -29.72 9.63 -39.98
C ALA A 3 -28.58 9.73 -38.94
N LYS A 4 -28.95 9.62 -37.67
CA LYS A 4 -27.98 9.49 -36.56
C LYS A 4 -27.14 8.23 -36.87
N PRO A 5 -25.81 8.29 -36.84
CA PRO A 5 -25.00 7.11 -37.06
C PRO A 5 -25.41 6.02 -36.08
N THR A 6 -25.55 4.80 -36.57
CA THR A 6 -25.83 3.62 -35.77
C THR A 6 -24.66 3.46 -34.76
N SER A 7 -24.93 3.69 -33.47
CA SER A 7 -23.96 3.44 -32.41
C SER A 7 -23.46 2.02 -32.57
N THR A 8 -22.20 1.87 -32.95
CA THR A 8 -21.54 0.58 -32.93
C THR A 8 -21.37 0.16 -31.47
N ALA A 9 -21.70 -1.10 -31.15
CA ALA A 9 -21.53 -1.61 -29.81
C ALA A 9 -20.04 -1.44 -29.36
N PRO A 10 -19.78 -1.03 -28.15
CA PRO A 10 -18.39 -0.85 -27.68
C PRO A 10 -17.59 -2.16 -27.73
N ASP A 11 -16.28 -2.04 -27.91
CA ASP A 11 -15.37 -3.19 -28.03
C ASP A 11 -15.45 -4.11 -26.83
N THR A 12 -15.64 -3.52 -25.64
CA THR A 12 -15.76 -4.24 -24.37
C THR A 12 -16.77 -3.56 -23.43
N ASP A 13 -17.18 -4.25 -22.39
CA ASP A 13 -18.07 -3.63 -21.39
C ASP A 13 -17.28 -2.76 -20.41
N VAL A 14 -16.09 -3.23 -19.98
CA VAL A 14 -15.27 -2.54 -19.00
C VAL A 14 -13.81 -2.52 -19.41
N ILE A 15 -13.16 -1.36 -19.28
CA ILE A 15 -11.70 -1.25 -19.27
C ILE A 15 -11.25 -1.00 -17.84
N VAL A 16 -10.24 -1.77 -17.38
CA VAL A 16 -9.57 -1.61 -16.08
C VAL A 16 -8.13 -1.21 -16.33
N VAL A 17 -7.65 -0.16 -15.66
CA VAL A 17 -6.26 0.31 -15.75
C VAL A 17 -5.53 0.04 -14.47
N GLY A 18 -4.55 -0.87 -14.51
CA GLY A 18 -3.73 -1.31 -13.40
C GLY A 18 -4.06 -2.71 -12.90
N ALA A 19 -3.02 -3.49 -12.58
CA ALA A 19 -3.10 -4.87 -12.07
C ALA A 19 -2.45 -5.04 -10.68
N GLY A 20 -2.63 -4.04 -9.81
CA GLY A 20 -2.37 -4.16 -8.38
C GLY A 20 -3.53 -4.83 -7.63
N PHE A 21 -3.59 -4.68 -6.30
CA PHE A 21 -4.66 -5.24 -5.46
C PHE A 21 -6.07 -4.93 -6.00
N ALA A 22 -6.34 -3.66 -6.32
CA ALA A 22 -7.67 -3.25 -6.80
C ALA A 22 -8.00 -3.87 -8.17
N GLY A 23 -7.03 -3.88 -9.11
CA GLY A 23 -7.21 -4.43 -10.44
C GLY A 23 -7.48 -5.93 -10.41
N LEU A 24 -6.72 -6.71 -9.65
CA LEU A 24 -6.95 -8.15 -9.50
C LEU A 24 -8.33 -8.45 -8.89
N TYR A 25 -8.74 -7.69 -7.87
CA TYR A 25 -10.09 -7.82 -7.31
C TYR A 25 -11.18 -7.53 -8.35
N LEU A 26 -11.01 -6.47 -9.13
CA LEU A 26 -11.95 -6.13 -10.19
C LEU A 26 -12.04 -7.22 -11.27
N ILE A 27 -10.92 -7.79 -11.70
CA ILE A 27 -10.92 -8.91 -12.65
C ILE A 27 -11.75 -10.09 -12.10
N HIS A 28 -11.53 -10.45 -10.83
CA HIS A 28 -12.29 -11.51 -10.17
C HIS A 28 -13.80 -11.20 -10.18
N ARG A 29 -14.20 -9.98 -9.80
CA ARG A 29 -15.61 -9.59 -9.72
C ARG A 29 -16.27 -9.48 -11.09
N LEU A 30 -15.60 -8.88 -12.07
CA LEU A 30 -16.12 -8.71 -13.43
C LEU A 30 -16.25 -10.06 -14.14
N LYS A 31 -15.30 -10.99 -13.92
CA LYS A 31 -15.36 -12.37 -14.40
C LYS A 31 -16.61 -13.08 -13.84
N ALA A 32 -16.86 -12.96 -12.54
CA ALA A 32 -18.06 -13.55 -11.91
C ALA A 32 -19.37 -12.93 -12.42
N ALA A 33 -19.36 -11.67 -12.79
CA ALA A 33 -20.51 -10.97 -13.39
C ALA A 33 -20.72 -11.26 -14.89
N GLY A 34 -19.83 -12.03 -15.54
CA GLY A 34 -19.91 -12.36 -16.96
C GLY A 34 -19.65 -11.18 -17.90
N LEU A 35 -19.03 -10.10 -17.42
CA LEU A 35 -18.74 -8.92 -18.24
C LEU A 35 -17.48 -9.12 -19.09
N ARG A 36 -17.54 -8.63 -20.33
CA ARG A 36 -16.36 -8.53 -21.21
C ARG A 36 -15.47 -7.43 -20.68
N MET A 37 -14.18 -7.74 -20.49
CA MET A 37 -13.22 -6.77 -19.97
C MET A 37 -11.91 -6.76 -20.72
N ARG A 38 -11.26 -5.59 -20.73
CA ARG A 38 -9.85 -5.39 -21.10
C ARG A 38 -9.14 -4.80 -19.90
N VAL A 39 -8.00 -5.37 -19.54
CA VAL A 39 -7.21 -4.92 -18.40
C VAL A 39 -5.81 -4.60 -18.89
N PHE A 40 -5.33 -3.38 -18.61
CA PHE A 40 -4.03 -2.91 -19.03
C PHE A 40 -3.15 -2.63 -17.81
N GLU A 41 -1.94 -3.19 -17.82
CA GLU A 41 -0.91 -2.95 -16.83
C GLU A 41 0.35 -2.41 -17.52
N ALA A 42 0.88 -1.29 -17.01
CA ALA A 42 2.05 -0.64 -17.56
C ALA A 42 3.36 -1.40 -17.25
N ALA A 43 3.36 -2.21 -16.19
CA ALA A 43 4.49 -3.07 -15.83
C ALA A 43 4.48 -4.37 -16.63
N PRO A 44 5.64 -5.06 -16.74
CA PRO A 44 5.72 -6.39 -17.35
C PRO A 44 5.11 -7.50 -16.49
N ASP A 45 4.70 -7.18 -15.23
CA ASP A 45 4.04 -8.12 -14.35
C ASP A 45 3.04 -7.40 -13.42
N LEU A 46 2.17 -8.18 -12.77
CA LEU A 46 1.20 -7.70 -11.80
C LEU A 46 1.87 -7.31 -10.46
N GLY A 47 1.10 -6.63 -9.61
CA GLY A 47 1.52 -6.33 -8.24
C GLY A 47 1.40 -4.86 -7.85
N GLY A 48 1.33 -3.94 -8.82
CA GLY A 48 1.18 -2.51 -8.57
C GLY A 48 2.25 -1.97 -7.62
N THR A 49 1.86 -1.44 -6.46
CA THR A 49 2.79 -0.95 -5.44
C THR A 49 3.88 -1.97 -5.10
N TRP A 50 3.54 -3.24 -4.98
CA TRP A 50 4.48 -4.30 -4.58
C TRP A 50 5.35 -4.81 -5.73
N TYR A 51 5.01 -4.49 -6.95
CA TYR A 51 5.90 -4.67 -8.10
C TYR A 51 6.98 -3.58 -8.15
N TRP A 52 6.62 -2.31 -7.90
CA TRP A 52 7.52 -1.17 -8.05
C TRP A 52 8.34 -0.85 -6.80
N ASN A 53 7.75 -0.94 -5.60
CA ASN A 53 8.38 -0.52 -4.33
C ASN A 53 9.10 -1.69 -3.67
N ARG A 54 10.27 -2.04 -4.17
CA ARG A 54 11.11 -3.16 -3.73
C ARG A 54 12.40 -2.73 -3.03
N TYR A 55 12.43 -1.53 -2.49
CA TYR A 55 13.57 -1.01 -1.73
C TYR A 55 13.89 -1.91 -0.52
N PRO A 56 15.14 -1.91 -0.02
CA PRO A 56 15.55 -2.75 1.11
C PRO A 56 14.64 -2.55 2.32
N GLY A 57 14.12 -3.63 2.88
CA GLY A 57 13.24 -3.59 4.05
C GLY A 57 11.79 -3.24 3.76
N ALA A 58 11.39 -3.05 2.49
CA ALA A 58 10.01 -2.75 2.12
C ALA A 58 9.03 -3.78 2.68
N ARG A 59 8.01 -3.31 3.40
CA ARG A 59 6.98 -4.14 4.03
C ARG A 59 5.67 -3.37 4.22
N VAL A 60 4.60 -4.11 4.46
CA VAL A 60 3.31 -3.52 4.80
C VAL A 60 3.35 -2.94 6.23
N ASP A 61 2.58 -1.90 6.47
CA ASP A 61 2.39 -1.24 7.77
C ASP A 61 1.00 -1.52 8.39
N VAL A 62 0.27 -2.46 7.81
CA VAL A 62 -0.99 -3.03 8.31
C VAL A 62 -0.77 -4.52 8.54
N PRO A 63 -1.37 -5.15 9.56
CA PRO A 63 -1.20 -6.57 9.80
C PRO A 63 -1.54 -7.42 8.56
N SER A 64 -0.70 -8.40 8.25
CA SER A 64 -0.80 -9.22 7.03
C SER A 64 -2.14 -9.93 6.88
N LEU A 65 -2.75 -10.37 8.00
CA LEU A 65 -4.08 -10.99 8.02
C LEU A 65 -5.20 -10.03 7.57
N ASP A 66 -4.98 -8.72 7.69
CA ASP A 66 -5.90 -7.69 7.20
C ASP A 66 -5.55 -7.22 5.79
N TYR A 67 -4.31 -7.49 5.34
CA TYR A 67 -3.79 -7.09 4.04
C TYR A 67 -3.89 -8.22 3.00
N MET A 68 -5.04 -8.91 2.99
CA MET A 68 -5.33 -10.01 2.08
C MET A 68 -6.77 -9.93 1.55
N TYR A 69 -7.03 -10.62 0.45
CA TYR A 69 -8.37 -10.67 -0.12
C TYR A 69 -9.33 -11.48 0.76
N SER A 70 -10.54 -10.95 0.92
CA SER A 70 -11.61 -11.61 1.68
C SER A 70 -12.55 -12.45 0.81
N PHE A 71 -12.27 -12.57 -0.49
CA PHE A 71 -13.11 -13.34 -1.41
C PHE A 71 -12.64 -14.78 -1.61
N ASP A 72 -11.46 -15.12 -1.13
CA ASP A 72 -10.89 -16.46 -1.22
C ASP A 72 -11.29 -17.28 0.01
N PRO A 73 -12.21 -18.23 -0.08
CA PRO A 73 -12.68 -18.98 1.08
C PRO A 73 -11.66 -19.99 1.59
N ASP A 74 -10.74 -20.44 0.72
CA ASP A 74 -9.79 -21.52 1.01
C ASP A 74 -8.39 -20.98 1.37
N TRP A 75 -8.26 -19.68 1.65
CA TRP A 75 -6.96 -19.06 1.91
C TRP A 75 -6.18 -19.74 3.05
N ARG A 76 -6.87 -20.31 4.03
CA ARG A 76 -6.24 -20.97 5.18
C ARG A 76 -5.41 -22.19 4.82
N ASP A 77 -5.82 -22.89 3.76
CA ASP A 77 -5.21 -24.16 3.36
C ASP A 77 -3.98 -23.95 2.46
N ASP A 78 -3.92 -22.84 1.75
CA ASP A 78 -2.93 -22.62 0.71
C ASP A 78 -2.09 -21.33 0.87
N TRP A 79 -2.40 -20.48 1.87
CA TRP A 79 -1.57 -19.32 2.18
C TRP A 79 -1.38 -19.08 3.66
N GLN A 80 -0.12 -18.97 4.08
CA GLN A 80 0.26 -18.61 5.45
C GLN A 80 1.28 -17.47 5.40
N TRP A 81 0.96 -16.38 6.12
CA TRP A 81 1.88 -15.26 6.29
C TRP A 81 2.99 -15.63 7.28
N SER A 82 4.25 -15.30 6.93
CA SER A 82 5.40 -15.55 7.80
C SER A 82 5.49 -14.57 8.95
N GLU A 83 5.03 -13.33 8.75
CA GLU A 83 5.18 -12.23 9.70
C GLU A 83 3.87 -11.44 9.87
N LYS A 84 3.76 -10.79 11.05
CA LYS A 84 2.67 -9.84 11.35
C LYS A 84 2.60 -8.72 10.29
N TYR A 85 3.75 -8.22 9.87
CA TYR A 85 3.87 -7.24 8.79
C TYR A 85 4.75 -7.81 7.67
N ALA A 86 4.13 -8.41 6.69
CA ALA A 86 4.80 -9.13 5.61
C ALA A 86 5.71 -8.23 4.77
N THR A 87 6.79 -8.82 4.30
CA THR A 87 7.75 -8.15 3.41
C THR A 87 7.20 -8.01 1.99
N GLN A 88 7.75 -7.06 1.23
CA GLN A 88 7.40 -6.86 -0.18
C GLN A 88 7.49 -8.14 -1.02
N PRO A 89 8.55 -8.97 -0.94
CA PRO A 89 8.61 -10.21 -1.72
C PRO A 89 7.49 -11.19 -1.36
N GLU A 90 7.10 -11.26 -0.09
CA GLU A 90 6.02 -12.16 0.33
C GLU A 90 4.65 -11.67 -0.17
N ILE A 91 4.39 -10.37 -0.09
CA ILE A 91 3.15 -9.79 -0.61
C ILE A 91 3.06 -9.96 -2.14
N LEU A 92 4.16 -9.78 -2.85
CA LEU A 92 4.17 -10.00 -4.29
C LEU A 92 3.92 -11.48 -4.65
N ARG A 93 4.49 -12.43 -3.89
CA ARG A 93 4.18 -13.87 -4.04
C ARG A 93 2.70 -14.15 -3.76
N TYR A 94 2.11 -13.53 -2.73
CA TYR A 94 0.68 -13.64 -2.44
C TYR A 94 -0.19 -13.19 -3.61
N LEU A 95 0.10 -12.02 -4.19
CA LEU A 95 -0.66 -11.51 -5.34
C LEU A 95 -0.56 -12.43 -6.56
N ASN A 96 0.63 -12.98 -6.82
CA ASN A 96 0.84 -13.97 -7.88
C ASN A 96 0.05 -15.26 -7.60
N HIS A 97 0.14 -15.78 -6.38
CA HIS A 97 -0.63 -16.95 -5.96
C HIS A 97 -2.14 -16.77 -6.20
N VAL A 98 -2.71 -15.65 -5.76
CA VAL A 98 -4.14 -15.36 -5.98
C VAL A 98 -4.48 -15.21 -7.46
N ALA A 99 -3.61 -14.54 -8.23
CA ALA A 99 -3.83 -14.35 -9.67
C ALA A 99 -3.83 -15.68 -10.42
N ASP A 100 -2.96 -16.60 -10.07
CA ASP A 100 -2.84 -17.92 -10.68
C ASP A 100 -3.99 -18.85 -10.22
N LYS A 101 -4.27 -18.90 -8.91
CA LYS A 101 -5.38 -19.70 -8.33
C LYS A 101 -6.73 -19.38 -8.96
N HIS A 102 -7.02 -18.09 -9.16
CA HIS A 102 -8.31 -17.62 -9.70
C HIS A 102 -8.28 -17.37 -11.20
N ASP A 103 -7.19 -17.73 -11.90
CA ASP A 103 -7.03 -17.55 -13.35
C ASP A 103 -7.29 -16.10 -13.80
N LEU A 104 -6.64 -15.15 -13.12
CA LEU A 104 -6.78 -13.72 -13.39
C LEU A 104 -5.73 -13.22 -14.39
N ARG A 105 -4.51 -13.76 -14.33
CA ARG A 105 -3.34 -13.32 -15.11
C ARG A 105 -3.62 -13.25 -16.61
N ARG A 106 -4.26 -14.25 -17.19
CA ARG A 106 -4.56 -14.29 -18.63
C ARG A 106 -5.50 -13.17 -19.13
N ARG A 107 -6.11 -12.42 -18.22
CA ARG A 107 -7.00 -11.29 -18.53
C ARG A 107 -6.25 -9.97 -18.62
N ILE A 108 -4.98 -9.95 -18.25
CA ILE A 108 -4.14 -8.75 -18.16
C ILE A 108 -3.28 -8.64 -19.40
N THR A 109 -3.29 -7.47 -20.03
CA THR A 109 -2.34 -7.10 -21.07
C THR A 109 -1.24 -6.29 -20.40
N PHE A 110 -0.09 -6.92 -20.20
CA PHE A 110 1.10 -6.31 -19.60
C PHE A 110 1.85 -5.41 -20.60
N ASP A 111 2.86 -4.68 -20.11
CA ASP A 111 3.68 -3.75 -20.90
C ASP A 111 2.82 -2.77 -21.71
N THR A 112 1.65 -2.41 -21.17
CA THR A 112 0.66 -1.61 -21.89
C THR A 112 0.20 -0.44 -21.02
N ARG A 113 0.79 0.72 -21.27
CA ARG A 113 0.39 1.97 -20.62
C ARG A 113 -0.81 2.59 -21.31
N VAL A 114 -1.81 2.94 -20.52
CA VAL A 114 -2.89 3.83 -20.97
C VAL A 114 -2.37 5.27 -20.90
N GLU A 115 -2.40 5.97 -22.03
CA GLU A 115 -1.89 7.34 -22.14
C GLU A 115 -3.01 8.37 -22.08
N ARG A 116 -4.18 8.02 -22.62
CA ARG A 116 -5.30 8.93 -22.69
C ARG A 116 -6.63 8.18 -22.56
N ALA A 117 -7.58 8.80 -21.88
CA ALA A 117 -8.97 8.38 -21.87
C ALA A 117 -9.88 9.61 -21.93
N TRP A 118 -10.99 9.49 -22.66
CA TRP A 118 -12.01 10.53 -22.74
C TRP A 118 -13.39 9.92 -22.90
N TRP A 119 -14.38 10.62 -22.44
CA TRP A 119 -15.77 10.25 -22.59
C TRP A 119 -16.35 10.88 -23.86
N ASP A 120 -17.11 10.12 -24.63
CA ASP A 120 -17.88 10.59 -25.77
C ASP A 120 -19.36 10.64 -25.38
N ASP A 121 -19.91 11.84 -25.32
CA ASP A 121 -21.31 12.08 -24.96
C ASP A 121 -22.29 11.60 -26.02
N ASP A 122 -21.93 11.70 -27.30
CA ASP A 122 -22.79 11.34 -28.40
C ASP A 122 -22.94 9.81 -28.52
N GLU A 123 -21.85 9.09 -28.36
CA GLU A 123 -21.83 7.62 -28.41
C GLU A 123 -22.08 6.99 -27.03
N SER A 124 -21.97 7.76 -25.93
CA SER A 124 -22.08 7.29 -24.54
C SER A 124 -21.09 6.17 -24.20
N VAL A 125 -19.85 6.35 -24.60
CA VAL A 125 -18.74 5.41 -24.37
C VAL A 125 -17.47 6.12 -23.93
N TRP A 126 -16.61 5.37 -23.24
CA TRP A 126 -15.23 5.74 -23.02
C TRP A 126 -14.37 5.32 -24.20
N HIS A 127 -13.52 6.22 -24.67
CA HIS A 127 -12.37 5.93 -25.52
C HIS A 127 -11.12 5.86 -24.69
N VAL A 128 -10.32 4.83 -24.91
CA VAL A 128 -9.05 4.63 -24.19
C VAL A 128 -7.93 4.35 -25.18
N ARG A 129 -6.89 5.16 -25.14
CA ARG A 129 -5.70 5.01 -25.98
C ARG A 129 -4.52 4.53 -25.16
N THR A 130 -3.84 3.52 -25.68
CA THR A 130 -2.62 2.96 -25.11
C THR A 130 -1.37 3.46 -25.86
N GLN A 131 -0.20 3.23 -25.27
CA GLN A 131 1.09 3.54 -25.88
C GLN A 131 1.36 2.81 -27.22
N HIS A 132 0.54 1.82 -27.56
CA HIS A 132 0.62 1.07 -28.81
C HIS A 132 -0.41 1.55 -29.83
N ASP A 133 -0.90 2.79 -29.70
CA ASP A 133 -1.92 3.42 -30.55
C ASP A 133 -3.25 2.66 -30.69
N ALA A 134 -3.51 1.70 -29.81
CA ALA A 134 -4.81 1.06 -29.75
C ALA A 134 -5.85 2.04 -29.19
N ASP A 135 -6.89 2.31 -29.96
CA ASP A 135 -8.07 3.06 -29.52
C ASP A 135 -9.20 2.05 -29.26
N ILE A 136 -9.63 1.95 -28.02
CA ILE A 136 -10.55 0.92 -27.55
C ILE A 136 -11.71 1.59 -26.85
N THR A 137 -12.93 1.17 -27.17
CA THR A 137 -14.15 1.71 -26.58
C THR A 137 -14.74 0.80 -25.50
N ALA A 138 -15.29 1.42 -24.45
CA ALA A 138 -15.94 0.70 -23.38
C ALA A 138 -17.11 1.48 -22.78
N ARG A 139 -18.09 0.77 -22.19
CA ARG A 139 -19.17 1.40 -21.42
C ARG A 139 -18.68 1.96 -20.10
N PHE A 140 -17.70 1.28 -19.48
CA PHE A 140 -17.15 1.66 -18.19
C PHE A 140 -15.63 1.70 -18.22
N LEU A 141 -15.05 2.72 -17.60
CA LEU A 141 -13.63 2.83 -17.35
C LEU A 141 -13.38 2.83 -15.84
N VAL A 142 -12.51 1.95 -15.38
CA VAL A 142 -12.11 1.87 -13.96
C VAL A 142 -10.60 2.11 -13.83
N MET A 143 -10.26 3.20 -13.17
CA MET A 143 -8.87 3.57 -12.90
C MET A 143 -8.40 2.91 -11.60
N ALA A 144 -7.82 1.71 -11.70
CA ALA A 144 -7.23 0.98 -10.57
C ALA A 144 -5.73 1.27 -10.41
N THR A 145 -5.31 2.52 -10.70
CA THR A 145 -3.93 2.97 -10.85
C THR A 145 -3.16 3.12 -9.53
N GLY A 146 -3.86 3.07 -8.40
CA GLY A 146 -3.26 3.31 -7.08
C GLY A 146 -2.83 4.78 -6.88
N CYS A 147 -2.27 5.08 -5.71
CA CYS A 147 -1.82 6.42 -5.33
C CYS A 147 -0.28 6.59 -5.33
N LEU A 148 0.48 5.51 -5.54
CA LEU A 148 1.95 5.49 -5.51
C LEU A 148 2.57 5.09 -6.86
N SER A 149 1.82 5.13 -7.95
CA SER A 149 2.25 4.62 -9.25
C SER A 149 3.15 5.58 -10.04
N VAL A 150 3.05 6.88 -9.77
CA VAL A 150 3.86 7.91 -10.42
C VAL A 150 4.79 8.52 -9.39
N PRO A 151 6.12 8.30 -9.48
CA PRO A 151 7.08 8.95 -8.60
C PRO A 151 7.13 10.45 -8.88
N LYS A 152 7.38 11.22 -7.83
CA LYS A 152 7.75 12.62 -8.01
C LYS A 152 9.15 12.71 -8.61
N GLU A 153 9.36 13.68 -9.46
CA GLU A 153 10.69 14.05 -9.90
C GLU A 153 11.53 14.56 -8.73
N ILE A 154 12.82 14.33 -8.80
CA ILE A 154 13.77 14.85 -7.79
C ILE A 154 14.00 16.31 -8.11
N ASP A 155 13.47 17.19 -7.27
CA ASP A 155 13.64 18.64 -7.34
C ASP A 155 14.75 19.05 -6.37
N ILE A 156 16.00 18.76 -6.78
CA ILE A 156 17.22 19.16 -6.04
C ILE A 156 18.20 19.70 -7.05
N ASP A 157 18.59 20.97 -6.87
CA ASP A 157 19.55 21.64 -7.74
C ASP A 157 20.87 20.85 -7.82
N GLY A 158 21.32 20.56 -9.03
CA GLY A 158 22.56 19.86 -9.30
C GLY A 158 22.53 18.36 -9.12
N ILE A 159 21.36 17.73 -8.97
CA ILE A 159 21.23 16.27 -8.82
C ILE A 159 21.82 15.51 -10.01
N ASP A 160 21.72 16.07 -11.20
CA ASP A 160 22.27 15.55 -12.46
C ASP A 160 23.80 15.62 -12.54
N THR A 161 24.45 16.43 -11.69
CA THR A 161 25.90 16.52 -11.56
C THR A 161 26.48 15.59 -10.50
N PHE A 162 25.62 14.90 -9.74
CA PHE A 162 26.05 13.94 -8.75
C PHE A 162 26.67 12.71 -9.43
N THR A 163 27.90 12.38 -9.07
CA THR A 163 28.67 11.31 -9.73
C THR A 163 28.45 9.92 -9.13
N GLY A 164 27.72 9.83 -8.03
CA GLY A 164 27.35 8.57 -7.39
C GLY A 164 26.02 8.01 -7.92
N ASP A 165 25.68 6.81 -7.48
CA ASP A 165 24.40 6.19 -7.80
C ASP A 165 23.26 6.91 -7.09
N VAL A 166 22.14 7.15 -7.79
CA VAL A 166 20.91 7.75 -7.24
C VAL A 166 19.77 6.76 -7.39
N PHE A 167 19.12 6.44 -6.28
CA PHE A 167 18.00 5.50 -6.23
C PHE A 167 16.74 6.16 -5.67
N LEU A 168 15.61 5.92 -6.31
CA LEU A 168 14.29 6.26 -5.80
C LEU A 168 13.62 5.02 -5.20
N THR A 169 13.08 5.12 -3.99
CA THR A 169 12.34 4.01 -3.36
C THR A 169 11.16 3.53 -4.20
N SER A 170 10.50 4.43 -4.94
CA SER A 170 9.38 4.14 -5.85
C SER A 170 9.81 3.59 -7.22
N ARG A 171 11.10 3.51 -7.52
CA ARG A 171 11.70 2.99 -8.75
C ARG A 171 13.00 2.24 -8.43
N TRP A 172 12.94 1.40 -7.42
CA TRP A 172 14.09 0.63 -7.01
C TRP A 172 14.48 -0.38 -8.09
N PRO A 173 15.79 -0.57 -8.38
CA PRO A 173 16.24 -1.56 -9.36
C PRO A 173 15.76 -2.98 -9.02
N HIS A 174 15.59 -3.81 -10.04
CA HIS A 174 15.30 -5.23 -9.86
C HIS A 174 16.56 -6.01 -9.49
N GLU A 175 17.71 -5.50 -9.92
CA GLU A 175 19.01 -6.06 -9.55
C GLU A 175 19.38 -5.68 -8.12
N PRO A 176 20.07 -6.55 -7.38
CA PRO A 176 20.55 -6.24 -6.03
C PRO A 176 21.47 -5.01 -6.03
N VAL A 177 21.26 -4.12 -5.09
CA VAL A 177 22.15 -2.96 -4.87
C VAL A 177 23.09 -3.30 -3.71
N ASP A 178 24.41 -3.25 -3.98
CA ASP A 178 25.44 -3.49 -2.98
C ASP A 178 25.85 -2.17 -2.30
N PHE A 179 25.66 -2.09 -0.99
CA PHE A 179 26.04 -0.96 -0.14
C PHE A 179 27.36 -1.16 0.60
N THR A 180 28.01 -2.30 0.44
CA THR A 180 29.21 -2.66 1.19
C THR A 180 30.31 -1.60 1.03
N GLY A 181 30.72 -1.03 2.16
CA GLY A 181 31.77 -0.01 2.25
C GLY A 181 31.40 1.37 1.65
N LYS A 182 30.18 1.55 1.16
CA LYS A 182 29.74 2.83 0.57
C LYS A 182 29.33 3.83 1.67
N ARG A 183 29.46 5.12 1.35
CA ARG A 183 28.81 6.21 2.06
C ARG A 183 27.46 6.47 1.42
N VAL A 184 26.38 6.35 2.18
CA VAL A 184 25.02 6.44 1.67
C VAL A 184 24.32 7.64 2.27
N ALA A 185 23.78 8.50 1.43
CA ALA A 185 22.91 9.60 1.81
C ALA A 185 21.45 9.18 1.63
N VAL A 186 20.64 9.30 2.68
CA VAL A 186 19.19 9.03 2.62
C VAL A 186 18.45 10.36 2.81
N VAL A 187 17.68 10.76 1.81
CA VAL A 187 16.88 11.99 1.85
C VAL A 187 15.43 11.67 2.22
N GLY A 188 15.03 12.12 3.41
CA GLY A 188 13.70 11.91 3.98
C GLY A 188 13.70 10.88 5.10
N THR A 189 12.64 10.94 5.92
CA THR A 189 12.40 10.06 7.08
C THR A 189 10.94 9.56 7.14
N GLY A 190 10.28 9.45 6.00
CA GLY A 190 8.97 8.81 5.89
C GLY A 190 9.08 7.28 5.99
N SER A 191 7.94 6.56 5.87
CA SER A 191 7.85 5.10 6.04
C SER A 191 8.89 4.33 5.24
N SER A 192 9.13 4.70 3.97
CA SER A 192 10.14 4.02 3.13
C SER A 192 11.56 4.17 3.70
N ALA A 193 11.92 5.36 4.19
CA ALA A 193 13.24 5.60 4.76
C ALA A 193 13.41 4.87 6.11
N VAL A 194 12.39 4.90 6.98
CA VAL A 194 12.39 4.17 8.26
C VAL A 194 12.60 2.67 8.06
N GLN A 195 12.03 2.11 6.98
CA GLN A 195 12.18 0.70 6.63
C GLN A 195 13.55 0.39 5.99
N SER A 196 14.07 1.28 5.14
CA SER A 196 15.29 1.01 4.38
C SER A 196 16.59 1.34 5.13
N ILE A 197 16.61 2.41 5.95
CA ILE A 197 17.80 2.86 6.68
C ILE A 197 18.44 1.72 7.50
N PRO A 198 17.70 0.97 8.34
CA PRO A 198 18.30 -0.10 9.14
C PRO A 198 18.89 -1.23 8.31
N VAL A 199 18.34 -1.49 7.13
CA VAL A 199 18.85 -2.54 6.23
C VAL A 199 20.13 -2.06 5.53
N ILE A 200 20.11 -0.85 4.98
CA ILE A 200 21.27 -0.23 4.33
C ILE A 200 22.45 -0.07 5.31
N ALA A 201 22.15 0.34 6.54
CA ALA A 201 23.19 0.59 7.56
C ALA A 201 23.95 -0.66 8.01
N ARG A 202 23.45 -1.88 7.73
CA ARG A 202 24.18 -3.12 8.05
C ARG A 202 25.45 -3.28 7.22
N ASP A 203 25.41 -2.84 5.97
CA ASP A 203 26.46 -3.09 4.99
C ASP A 203 27.23 -1.80 4.61
N ALA A 204 26.56 -0.65 4.74
CA ALA A 204 27.16 0.63 4.44
C ALA A 204 28.26 1.00 5.45
N ARG A 205 29.34 1.61 4.96
CA ARG A 205 30.39 2.20 5.81
C ARG A 205 29.86 3.36 6.67
N GLU A 206 28.93 4.15 6.12
CA GLU A 206 28.36 5.32 6.74
C GLU A 206 26.98 5.60 6.13
N VAL A 207 26.01 5.95 6.95
CA VAL A 207 24.69 6.43 6.50
C VAL A 207 24.46 7.83 7.04
N VAL A 208 24.21 8.79 6.16
CA VAL A 208 23.84 10.17 6.52
C VAL A 208 22.39 10.39 6.14
N VAL A 209 21.56 10.78 7.11
CA VAL A 209 20.13 11.01 6.90
C VAL A 209 19.83 12.50 6.85
N PHE A 210 19.22 12.95 5.76
CA PHE A 210 18.76 14.32 5.58
C PHE A 210 17.27 14.43 5.85
N GLN A 211 16.91 15.08 6.93
CA GLN A 211 15.53 15.26 7.38
C GLN A 211 15.11 16.73 7.31
N ARG A 212 14.03 17.03 6.61
CA ARG A 212 13.40 18.34 6.60
C ARG A 212 12.35 18.47 7.70
N THR A 213 11.40 17.57 7.70
CA THR A 213 10.30 17.53 8.67
C THR A 213 10.37 16.22 9.44
N PRO A 214 10.48 16.24 10.77
CA PRO A 214 10.52 15.02 11.55
C PRO A 214 9.19 14.27 11.47
N THR A 215 9.29 12.95 11.37
CA THR A 215 8.15 12.03 11.45
C THR A 215 8.40 11.12 12.64
N PHE A 216 7.41 10.99 13.52
CA PHE A 216 7.54 10.07 14.65
C PHE A 216 7.34 8.65 14.17
N SER A 217 8.20 7.77 14.67
CA SER A 217 8.11 6.34 14.44
C SER A 217 7.75 5.65 15.75
N ILE A 218 6.86 4.70 15.69
CA ILE A 218 6.53 3.81 16.81
C ILE A 218 7.12 2.43 16.55
N PRO A 219 7.42 1.64 17.59
CA PRO A 219 7.84 0.26 17.40
C PRO A 219 6.77 -0.52 16.64
N ALA A 220 7.15 -1.24 15.59
CA ALA A 220 6.21 -2.08 14.84
C ALA A 220 5.80 -3.35 15.59
N GLY A 221 6.63 -3.81 16.53
CA GLY A 221 6.40 -5.09 17.22
C GLY A 221 6.25 -6.25 16.22
N ASN A 222 7.04 -6.21 15.11
CA ASN A 222 6.96 -7.24 14.08
C ASN A 222 7.55 -8.57 14.58
N GLY A 223 7.01 -9.66 14.09
CA GLY A 223 7.40 -11.02 14.40
C GLY A 223 6.46 -12.01 13.68
N PRO A 224 6.44 -13.27 14.08
CA PRO A 224 5.45 -14.22 13.58
C PRO A 224 4.02 -13.70 13.71
N VAL A 225 3.13 -14.15 12.84
CA VAL A 225 1.70 -13.80 12.95
C VAL A 225 1.18 -14.16 14.34
N PRO A 226 0.59 -13.21 15.10
CA PRO A 226 0.08 -13.47 16.44
C PRO A 226 -1.01 -14.54 16.42
N PRO A 227 -0.89 -15.63 17.22
CA PRO A 227 -1.87 -16.72 17.23
C PRO A 227 -3.27 -16.25 17.64
N ASP A 228 -3.37 -15.35 18.61
CA ASP A 228 -4.63 -14.77 19.08
C ASP A 228 -5.37 -13.98 17.98
N LYS A 229 -4.64 -13.26 17.13
CA LYS A 229 -5.22 -12.55 15.99
C LYS A 229 -5.70 -13.53 14.92
N LEU A 230 -4.95 -14.59 14.67
CA LEU A 230 -5.37 -15.65 13.75
C LEU A 230 -6.62 -16.35 14.27
N GLU A 231 -6.67 -16.68 15.56
CA GLU A 231 -7.84 -17.28 16.21
C GLU A 231 -9.06 -16.37 16.11
N LEU A 232 -8.92 -15.07 16.41
CA LEU A 232 -9.99 -14.08 16.30
C LEU A 232 -10.57 -14.04 14.87
N LEU A 233 -9.72 -14.03 13.86
CA LEU A 233 -10.16 -14.05 12.45
C LEU A 233 -10.86 -15.37 12.11
N THR A 234 -10.33 -16.50 12.58
CA THR A 234 -10.80 -17.84 12.17
C THR A 234 -12.00 -18.32 12.95
N ALA A 235 -12.26 -17.81 14.16
CA ALA A 235 -13.41 -18.17 15.00
C ALA A 235 -14.76 -17.78 14.33
N ASP A 236 -14.84 -16.57 13.79
CA ASP A 236 -15.96 -16.10 12.97
C ASP A 236 -15.45 -15.09 11.93
N GLU A 237 -14.95 -15.63 10.82
CA GLU A 237 -14.40 -14.78 9.75
C GLU A 237 -15.45 -13.83 9.18
N ALA A 238 -16.70 -14.24 9.09
CA ALA A 238 -17.76 -13.39 8.55
C ALA A 238 -18.01 -12.18 9.46
N ALA A 239 -18.04 -12.37 10.79
CA ALA A 239 -18.15 -11.27 11.75
C ALA A 239 -16.91 -10.36 11.70
N TYR A 240 -15.71 -10.94 11.67
CA TYR A 240 -14.46 -10.19 11.55
C TYR A 240 -14.45 -9.30 10.29
N ARG A 241 -14.78 -9.87 9.14
CA ARG A 241 -14.83 -9.14 7.86
C ARG A 241 -15.95 -8.09 7.83
N ARG A 242 -17.08 -8.33 8.52
CA ARG A 242 -18.13 -7.29 8.68
C ARG A 242 -17.62 -6.13 9.52
N ALA A 243 -16.97 -6.39 10.65
CA ALA A 243 -16.38 -5.36 11.51
C ALA A 243 -15.32 -4.56 10.76
N ALA A 244 -14.43 -5.20 10.02
CA ALA A 244 -13.44 -4.55 9.17
C ALA A 244 -14.09 -3.60 8.15
N ARG A 245 -15.13 -4.04 7.44
CA ARG A 245 -15.86 -3.18 6.48
C ARG A 245 -16.59 -2.00 7.12
N ALA A 246 -17.00 -2.14 8.38
CA ALA A 246 -17.66 -1.08 9.13
C ALA A 246 -16.66 -0.07 9.74
N SER A 247 -15.38 -0.42 9.83
CA SER A 247 -14.34 0.44 10.37
C SER A 247 -13.84 1.46 9.34
N GLN A 248 -13.33 2.59 9.81
CA GLN A 248 -12.77 3.63 8.94
C GLN A 248 -11.49 3.18 8.22
N GLY A 249 -10.68 2.34 8.86
CA GLY A 249 -9.39 1.87 8.34
C GLY A 249 -9.46 0.55 7.56
N GLY A 250 -10.65 -0.07 7.46
CA GLY A 250 -10.78 -1.40 6.84
C GLY A 250 -10.21 -2.55 7.69
N VAL A 251 -9.81 -2.28 8.93
CA VAL A 251 -9.32 -3.23 9.93
C VAL A 251 -10.23 -3.12 11.16
N PRO A 252 -10.60 -4.21 11.85
CA PRO A 252 -11.54 -4.19 12.96
C PRO A 252 -10.88 -3.66 14.25
N VAL A 253 -10.45 -2.40 14.22
CA VAL A 253 -9.94 -1.67 15.38
C VAL A 253 -11.05 -0.81 15.96
N GLU A 254 -11.27 -0.94 17.26
CA GLU A 254 -12.24 -0.12 17.96
C GLU A 254 -11.75 1.33 18.07
N ARG A 255 -12.61 2.25 17.69
CA ARG A 255 -12.33 3.66 17.86
C ARG A 255 -12.57 4.08 19.30
N SER A 256 -11.57 4.67 19.94
CA SER A 256 -11.75 5.29 21.24
C SER A 256 -12.76 6.44 21.17
N LEU A 257 -13.65 6.51 22.15
CA LEU A 257 -14.55 7.65 22.38
C LEU A 257 -14.03 8.60 23.46
N THR A 258 -12.90 8.27 24.08
CA THR A 258 -12.26 9.04 25.14
C THR A 258 -11.39 10.12 24.53
N PHE A 259 -11.59 11.37 24.98
CA PHE A 259 -10.74 12.50 24.59
C PHE A 259 -9.51 12.59 25.47
N THR A 260 -8.39 13.02 24.93
CA THR A 260 -7.11 13.14 25.64
C THR A 260 -7.21 14.00 26.89
N ALA A 261 -7.96 15.11 26.82
CA ALA A 261 -8.16 16.03 27.95
C ALA A 261 -9.16 15.52 29.01
N SER A 262 -9.87 14.40 28.77
CA SER A 262 -10.87 13.87 29.69
C SER A 262 -10.32 12.87 30.71
N VAL A 263 -9.03 12.56 30.65
CA VAL A 263 -8.36 11.60 31.52
C VAL A 263 -7.21 12.28 32.29
N SER A 264 -6.80 11.67 33.39
CA SER A 264 -5.61 12.12 34.14
C SER A 264 -4.32 11.87 33.35
N ASP A 265 -3.24 12.56 33.73
CA ASP A 265 -1.92 12.36 33.15
C ASP A 265 -1.42 10.93 33.33
N ASP A 266 -1.69 10.32 34.48
CA ASP A 266 -1.32 8.94 34.76
C ASP A 266 -2.06 7.95 33.85
N GLU A 267 -3.36 8.13 33.67
CA GLU A 267 -4.15 7.29 32.79
C GLU A 267 -3.74 7.46 31.32
N ARG A 268 -3.49 8.70 30.90
CA ARG A 268 -3.00 9.00 29.55
C ARG A 268 -1.67 8.32 29.26
N THR A 269 -0.73 8.45 30.21
CA THR A 269 0.60 7.82 30.11
C THR A 269 0.48 6.30 30.07
N ALA A 270 -0.37 5.70 30.89
CA ALA A 270 -0.59 4.26 30.89
C ALA A 270 -1.12 3.75 29.54
N ARG A 271 -2.05 4.46 28.92
CA ARG A 271 -2.56 4.13 27.58
C ARG A 271 -1.48 4.26 26.51
N TYR A 272 -0.65 5.30 26.57
CA TYR A 272 0.47 5.47 25.64
C TYR A 272 1.50 4.35 25.78
N GLU A 273 1.83 3.94 27.02
CA GLU A 273 2.74 2.81 27.28
C GLU A 273 2.18 1.48 26.72
N GLU A 274 0.89 1.25 26.88
CA GLU A 274 0.25 0.06 26.35
C GLU A 274 0.36 0.00 24.82
N ILE A 275 0.01 1.08 24.13
CA ILE A 275 0.07 1.17 22.66
C ILE A 275 1.51 1.07 22.16
N TRP A 276 2.46 1.73 22.83
CA TRP A 276 3.87 1.64 22.50
C TRP A 276 4.39 0.20 22.55
N ARG A 277 3.98 -0.55 23.57
CA ARG A 277 4.34 -1.96 23.73
C ARG A 277 3.69 -2.87 22.68
N LYS A 278 2.46 -2.60 22.29
CA LYS A 278 1.76 -3.35 21.22
C LYS A 278 2.36 -3.11 19.84
N GLY A 279 2.74 -1.89 19.55
CA GLY A 279 3.36 -1.51 18.28
C GLY A 279 2.43 -1.66 17.09
N GLU A 280 1.16 -1.28 17.21
CA GLU A 280 0.17 -1.30 16.11
C GLU A 280 -0.26 0.11 15.72
N LEU A 281 0.02 0.49 14.46
CA LEU A 281 -0.24 1.85 13.97
C LEU A 281 -1.71 2.25 14.10
N LEU A 282 -2.63 1.42 13.64
CA LEU A 282 -4.06 1.76 13.67
C LEU A 282 -4.62 1.84 15.09
N GLU A 283 -4.17 0.97 16.01
CA GLU A 283 -4.54 1.07 17.42
C GLU A 283 -3.96 2.35 18.03
N THR A 284 -2.72 2.70 17.70
CA THR A 284 -2.09 3.95 18.15
C THR A 284 -2.89 5.17 17.72
N LEU A 285 -3.28 5.23 16.45
CA LEU A 285 -4.06 6.36 15.92
C LEU A 285 -5.46 6.46 16.54
N ASN A 286 -5.96 5.39 17.15
CA ASN A 286 -7.28 5.31 17.78
C ASN A 286 -7.22 5.27 19.32
N VAL A 287 -6.06 5.46 19.97
CA VAL A 287 -5.91 5.41 21.44
C VAL A 287 -6.76 6.48 22.15
N PHE A 288 -6.93 7.63 21.51
CA PHE A 288 -7.85 8.70 21.91
C PHE A 288 -8.65 9.19 20.71
N ALA A 289 -9.87 9.68 20.97
CA ALA A 289 -10.79 10.15 19.94
C ALA A 289 -10.25 11.34 19.12
N ASP A 290 -9.39 12.14 19.73
CA ASP A 290 -8.91 13.42 19.23
C ASP A 290 -7.41 13.44 18.85
N LEU A 291 -6.71 12.32 18.96
CA LEU A 291 -5.26 12.26 18.66
C LEU A 291 -4.92 12.77 17.26
N MET A 292 -5.76 12.49 16.26
CA MET A 292 -5.56 12.87 14.86
C MET A 292 -6.09 14.25 14.51
N THR A 293 -6.89 14.87 15.37
CA THR A 293 -7.66 16.08 15.03
C THR A 293 -7.40 17.25 15.98
N ASN A 294 -6.78 17.02 17.12
CA ASN A 294 -6.44 18.02 18.12
C ASN A 294 -4.93 18.14 18.23
N GLN A 295 -4.40 19.33 18.00
CA GLN A 295 -2.96 19.61 18.01
C GLN A 295 -2.34 19.36 19.37
N ASP A 296 -3.01 19.74 20.47
CA ASP A 296 -2.50 19.55 21.83
C ASP A 296 -2.43 18.06 22.20
N ALA A 297 -3.45 17.28 21.82
CA ALA A 297 -3.45 15.83 21.98
C ALA A 297 -2.31 15.17 21.20
N ASN A 298 -2.10 15.59 19.96
CA ASN A 298 -1.01 15.10 19.12
C ASN A 298 0.36 15.45 19.70
N GLU A 299 0.56 16.69 20.18
CA GLU A 299 1.84 17.11 20.77
C GLU A 299 2.16 16.36 22.06
N GLN A 300 1.18 16.04 22.90
CA GLN A 300 1.37 15.21 24.09
C GLN A 300 1.87 13.80 23.74
N PHE A 301 1.30 13.18 22.72
CA PHE A 301 1.79 11.88 22.22
C PHE A 301 3.18 12.01 21.59
N ALA A 302 3.41 13.09 20.84
CA ALA A 302 4.70 13.36 20.22
C ALA A 302 5.81 13.51 21.27
N GLU A 303 5.55 14.20 22.39
CA GLU A 303 6.54 14.33 23.49
C GLU A 303 6.82 12.97 24.15
N PHE A 304 5.75 12.19 24.45
CA PHE A 304 5.91 10.82 24.91
C PHE A 304 6.80 9.98 23.97
N ALA A 305 6.54 10.04 22.65
CA ALA A 305 7.33 9.32 21.65
C ALA A 305 8.80 9.80 21.63
N ARG A 306 9.05 11.10 21.73
CA ARG A 306 10.40 11.67 21.82
C ARG A 306 11.16 11.14 23.04
N ASP A 307 10.50 11.08 24.19
CA ASP A 307 11.12 10.57 25.42
C ASP A 307 11.47 9.09 25.30
N LYS A 308 10.61 8.28 24.71
CA LYS A 308 10.89 6.88 24.38
C LYS A 308 12.09 6.74 23.44
N ILE A 309 12.16 7.57 22.39
CA ILE A 309 13.28 7.57 21.46
C ILE A 309 14.58 7.98 22.17
N ARG A 310 14.57 9.06 22.94
CA ARG A 310 15.73 9.51 23.73
C ARG A 310 16.24 8.44 24.68
N ALA A 311 15.35 7.69 25.31
CA ALA A 311 15.72 6.59 26.22
C ALA A 311 16.32 5.38 25.48
N THR A 312 16.11 5.26 24.19
CA THR A 312 16.58 4.12 23.37
C THR A 312 17.88 4.43 22.62
N VAL A 313 18.07 5.68 22.23
CA VAL A 313 19.27 6.13 21.49
C VAL A 313 20.39 6.42 22.49
N THR A 314 21.52 5.73 22.33
CA THR A 314 22.75 5.92 23.13
C THR A 314 23.73 6.82 22.41
#